data_c1873c64690a22a66c234097d8dea316
#
_entry.id   c1873c64690a22a66c234097d8dea316
#
_cell.length_a   1.000
_cell.length_b   1.000
_cell.length_c   1.000
_cell.angle_alpha   90.00
_cell.angle_beta   90.00
_cell.angle_gamma   90.00
#
_symmetry.space_group_name_H-M   'P 1'
#
loop_
_entity.id
_entity.type
_entity.pdbx_description
1 polymer ?
#
loop_
_entity_poly.entity_id
_entity_poly.type
_entity_poly.pdbx_seq_one_letter_code
_entity_poly.pdbx_strand_id
1 'polypeptide(L)'
;MDTAETRMKPGDIVRHFKGKRYQILYFAKDSETQQDVVVYRALYGERGVWDRPMEMFFSPVDRQKYPDAAQNYRFERTEETADD
;
A
#
# COMPACT_ATOMS: atom_id res chain seq x y z
N MET A 1 -3.87 2.79 -19.77
CA MET A 1 -3.03 1.75 -19.17
C MET A 1 -3.17 1.75 -17.68
N ASP A 2 -3.47 0.60 -17.09
CA ASP A 2 -3.65 0.50 -15.65
C ASP A 2 -2.32 0.49 -14.94
N THR A 3 -2.22 1.28 -13.90
CA THR A 3 -1.08 1.23 -13.00
C THR A 3 -1.59 0.70 -11.66
N ALA A 4 -0.67 0.35 -10.77
CA ALA A 4 -1.05 -0.06 -9.41
C ALA A 4 -1.89 1.02 -8.76
N GLU A 5 -1.53 2.27 -9.00
CA GLU A 5 -2.21 3.41 -8.41
C GLU A 5 -3.66 3.51 -8.87
N THR A 6 -3.93 3.28 -10.16
CA THR A 6 -5.29 3.40 -10.66
C THR A 6 -6.18 2.25 -10.24
N ARG A 7 -5.58 1.13 -9.81
CA ARG A 7 -6.35 -0.04 -9.40
C ARG A 7 -6.69 -0.04 -7.92
N MET A 8 -5.98 0.72 -7.13
CA MET A 8 -6.15 0.72 -5.67
C MET A 8 -6.92 1.94 -5.24
N LYS A 9 -7.75 1.75 -4.23
CA LYS A 9 -8.60 2.83 -3.72
C LYS A 9 -8.82 2.62 -2.24
N PRO A 10 -9.27 3.63 -1.51
CA PRO A 10 -9.62 3.47 -0.10
C PRO A 10 -10.60 2.32 0.09
N GLY A 11 -10.37 1.53 1.12
CA GLY A 11 -11.14 0.34 1.42
C GLY A 11 -10.48 -0.94 0.94
N ASP A 12 -9.59 -0.86 -0.03
CA ASP A 12 -8.95 -2.06 -0.58
C ASP A 12 -7.96 -2.67 0.41
N ILE A 13 -7.90 -3.99 0.38
CA ILE A 13 -6.88 -4.74 1.13
C ILE A 13 -5.72 -5.00 0.20
N VAL A 14 -4.51 -4.70 0.67
CA VAL A 14 -3.30 -4.86 -0.11
C VAL A 14 -2.31 -5.72 0.65
N ARG A 15 -1.41 -6.34 -0.06
CA ARG A 15 -0.34 -7.13 0.54
C ARG A 15 1.00 -6.52 0.22
N HIS A 16 1.80 -6.32 1.26
CA HIS A 16 3.18 -5.89 1.11
C HIS A 16 3.99 -7.07 0.55
N PHE A 17 5.02 -6.76 -0.24
CA PHE A 17 5.81 -7.83 -0.87
C PHE A 17 6.49 -8.75 0.16
N LYS A 18 6.60 -8.32 1.40
CA LYS A 18 7.13 -9.17 2.48
C LYS A 18 6.06 -10.04 3.13
N GLY A 19 4.81 -9.96 2.68
CA GLY A 19 3.74 -10.87 3.09
C GLY A 19 2.67 -10.33 3.99
N LYS A 20 2.89 -9.20 4.64
CA LYS A 20 1.91 -8.64 5.57
C LYS A 20 0.81 -7.93 4.81
N ARG A 21 -0.38 -7.89 5.40
CA ARG A 21 -1.55 -7.27 4.76
C ARG A 21 -1.93 -5.98 5.47
N TYR A 22 -2.48 -5.07 4.68
CA TYR A 22 -2.87 -3.75 5.12
C TYR A 22 -4.16 -3.37 4.42
N GLN A 23 -4.88 -2.41 5.00
CA GLN A 23 -6.06 -1.83 4.35
C GLN A 23 -5.80 -0.36 4.08
N ILE A 24 -6.05 0.07 2.87
CA ILE A 24 -5.97 1.48 2.52
C ILE A 24 -7.18 2.18 3.15
N LEU A 25 -6.94 3.23 3.92
CA LEU A 25 -8.02 3.96 4.58
C LEU A 25 -8.37 5.23 3.82
N TYR A 26 -7.36 6.01 3.46
CA TYR A 26 -7.57 7.30 2.81
C TYR A 26 -6.39 7.63 1.91
N PHE A 27 -6.68 8.43 0.89
CA PHE A 27 -5.65 9.20 0.20
C PHE A 27 -5.75 10.61 0.75
N ALA A 28 -4.62 11.20 1.11
CA ALA A 28 -4.60 12.48 1.79
C ALA A 28 -3.42 13.30 1.31
N LYS A 29 -3.32 14.53 1.80
CA LYS A 29 -2.17 15.38 1.54
C LYS A 29 -1.45 15.66 2.85
N ASP A 30 -0.13 15.65 2.79
CA ASP A 30 0.68 16.08 3.93
C ASP A 30 0.50 17.59 4.06
N SER A 31 0.17 18.05 5.27
CA SER A 31 -0.16 19.46 5.46
C SER A 31 1.04 20.39 5.30
N GLU A 32 2.25 19.87 5.47
CA GLU A 32 3.46 20.68 5.37
C GLU A 32 4.07 20.66 3.98
N THR A 33 4.16 19.47 3.37
CA THR A 33 4.81 19.32 2.07
C THR A 33 3.82 19.38 0.93
N GLN A 34 2.53 19.18 1.22
CA GLN A 34 1.46 19.07 0.22
C GLN A 34 1.64 17.86 -0.69
N GLN A 35 2.44 16.92 -0.26
CA GLN A 35 2.67 15.68 -1.00
C GLN A 35 1.49 14.75 -0.77
N ASP A 36 1.11 14.02 -1.83
CA ASP A 36 0.07 13.02 -1.69
C ASP A 36 0.58 11.84 -0.86
N VAL A 37 -0.25 11.37 0.07
CA VAL A 37 0.10 10.24 0.93
C VAL A 37 -1.05 9.23 0.95
N VAL A 38 -0.69 7.98 1.23
CA VAL A 38 -1.66 6.91 1.47
C VAL A 38 -1.68 6.65 2.97
N VAL A 39 -2.87 6.71 3.55
CA VAL A 39 -3.08 6.36 4.96
C VAL A 39 -3.62 4.94 4.99
N TYR A 40 -2.97 4.07 5.73
CA TYR A 40 -3.33 2.66 5.71
C TYR A 40 -3.18 2.04 7.10
N ARG A 41 -3.91 0.95 7.33
CA ARG A 41 -3.90 0.24 8.61
C ARG A 41 -3.29 -1.13 8.44
N ALA A 42 -2.42 -1.51 9.36
CA ALA A 42 -1.91 -2.88 9.41
C ALA A 42 -3.04 -3.82 9.82
N LEU A 43 -3.12 -4.98 9.16
CA LEU A 43 -4.12 -6.00 9.50
C LEU A 43 -3.48 -7.11 10.31
N TYR A 44 -2.51 -6.74 11.13
CA TYR A 44 -1.80 -7.66 12.01
C TYR A 44 -1.32 -6.88 13.24
N GLY A 45 -0.90 -7.60 14.25
CA GLY A 45 -0.36 -7.00 15.47
C GLY A 45 -1.36 -6.08 16.12
N GLU A 46 -0.91 -4.87 16.46
CA GLU A 46 -1.76 -3.88 17.12
C GLU A 46 -2.60 -3.06 16.13
N ARG A 47 -2.53 -3.39 14.86
CA ARG A 47 -3.34 -2.78 13.80
C ARG A 47 -3.13 -1.28 13.73
N GLY A 48 -1.87 -0.86 13.82
CA GLY A 48 -1.52 0.55 13.76
C GLY A 48 -1.84 1.17 12.42
N VAL A 49 -2.07 2.48 12.45
CA VAL A 49 -2.35 3.27 11.25
C VAL A 49 -1.10 4.07 10.91
N TRP A 50 -0.73 4.04 9.64
CA TRP A 50 0.50 4.65 9.15
C TRP A 50 0.19 5.47 7.91
N ASP A 51 1.11 6.32 7.52
CA ASP A 51 1.05 6.94 6.21
C ASP A 51 2.38 6.78 5.49
N ARG A 52 2.32 6.90 4.17
CA ARG A 52 3.50 6.81 3.33
C ARG A 52 3.25 7.65 2.09
N PRO A 53 4.28 8.35 1.58
CA PRO A 53 4.10 9.07 0.32
C PRO A 53 3.52 8.14 -0.75
N MET A 54 2.55 8.65 -1.48
CA MET A 54 1.84 7.85 -2.48
C MET A 54 2.81 7.28 -3.51
N GLU A 55 3.78 8.07 -3.90
CA GLU A 55 4.81 7.65 -4.84
C GLU A 55 5.56 6.42 -4.34
N MET A 56 5.88 6.38 -3.05
CA MET A 56 6.56 5.22 -2.47
C MET A 56 5.62 4.04 -2.29
N PHE A 57 4.37 4.31 -1.91
CA PHE A 57 3.40 3.26 -1.67
C PHE A 57 3.17 2.44 -2.94
N PHE A 58 3.09 3.11 -4.07
CA PHE A 58 2.82 2.46 -5.35
C PHE A 58 4.10 2.11 -6.13
N SER A 59 5.26 2.23 -5.49
CA SER A 59 6.52 1.98 -6.18
C SER A 59 6.74 0.48 -6.44
N PRO A 60 7.52 0.14 -7.46
CA PRO A 60 7.89 -1.25 -7.69
C PRO A 60 8.85 -1.74 -6.62
N VAL A 61 8.92 -3.06 -6.46
CA VAL A 61 9.89 -3.68 -5.56
C VAL A 61 11.29 -3.46 -6.12
N ASP A 62 12.23 -3.16 -5.20
CA ASP A 62 13.63 -3.01 -5.56
C ASP A 62 14.22 -4.41 -5.80
N ARG A 63 14.35 -4.80 -7.06
CA ARG A 63 14.83 -6.13 -7.43
C ARG A 63 16.31 -6.34 -7.16
N GLN A 64 17.05 -5.27 -6.98
CA GLN A 64 18.46 -5.41 -6.59
C GLN A 64 18.56 -5.88 -5.14
N LYS A 65 17.64 -5.41 -4.30
CA LYS A 65 17.62 -5.76 -2.90
C LYS A 65 16.82 -7.03 -2.64
N TYR A 66 15.77 -7.26 -3.42
CA TYR A 66 14.84 -8.37 -3.23
C TYR A 66 14.59 -9.07 -4.56
N PRO A 67 15.60 -9.76 -5.09
CA PRO A 67 15.47 -10.35 -6.44
C PRO A 67 14.43 -11.46 -6.52
N ASP A 68 14.08 -12.08 -5.38
CA ASP A 68 13.15 -13.20 -5.35
C ASP A 68 11.74 -12.81 -4.94
N ALA A 69 11.45 -11.50 -4.86
CA ALA A 69 10.13 -11.06 -4.46
C ALA A 69 9.07 -11.60 -5.41
N ALA A 70 7.99 -12.13 -4.85
CA ALA A 70 6.90 -12.71 -5.63
C ALA A 70 6.06 -11.63 -6.31
N GLN A 71 6.02 -10.44 -5.74
CA GLN A 71 5.25 -9.32 -6.28
C GLN A 71 6.14 -8.38 -7.06
N ASN A 72 5.53 -7.65 -8.00
CA ASN A 72 6.23 -6.63 -8.77
C ASN A 72 6.25 -5.29 -8.04
N TYR A 73 5.25 -5.01 -7.24
CA TYR A 73 5.11 -3.72 -6.56
C TYR A 73 5.18 -3.92 -5.06
N ARG A 74 5.54 -2.83 -4.36
CA ARG A 74 5.66 -2.86 -2.91
C ARG A 74 4.37 -3.34 -2.25
N PHE A 75 3.23 -2.84 -2.75
CA PHE A 75 1.91 -3.28 -2.32
C PHE A 75 1.11 -3.67 -3.55
N GLU A 76 0.38 -4.76 -3.45
CA GLU A 76 -0.52 -5.20 -4.51
C GLU A 76 -1.88 -5.52 -3.91
N ARG A 77 -2.92 -5.19 -4.64
CA ARG A 77 -4.28 -5.41 -4.19
C ARG A 77 -4.57 -6.90 -4.10
N THR A 78 -5.19 -7.32 -3.01
CA THR A 78 -5.68 -8.67 -2.90
C THR A 78 -7.14 -8.69 -3.34
N GLU A 79 -7.71 -9.89 -3.46
CA GLU A 79 -9.12 -10.00 -3.77
C GLU A 79 -9.98 -10.05 -2.51
N GLU A 80 -9.37 -9.85 -1.36
CA GLU A 80 -10.08 -9.85 -0.10
C GLU A 80 -10.89 -8.57 0.07
N THR A 81 -11.98 -8.68 0.78
CA THR A 81 -12.76 -7.52 1.19
C THR A 81 -12.55 -7.32 2.69
N ALA A 82 -12.70 -6.07 3.11
CA ALA A 82 -12.61 -5.78 4.53
C ALA A 82 -13.81 -6.41 5.24
N ASP A 83 -13.51 -7.20 6.24
CA ASP A 83 -14.53 -7.75 7.10
C ASP A 83 -14.67 -6.88 8.31
N ASP A 84 -15.85 -6.46 8.57
CA ASP A 84 -16.11 -5.61 9.72
C ASP A 84 -16.46 -6.40 10.93
#